data_7480489d73a15d9d2d422b885cd8b9e5
#
_entry.id   7480489d73a15d9d2d422b885cd8b9e5
#
_cell.length_a   1.000
_cell.length_b   1.000
_cell.length_c   1.000
_cell.angle_alpha   90.00
_cell.angle_beta   90.00
_cell.angle_gamma   90.00
#
_symmetry.space_group_name_H-M   'P 1'
#
loop_
_entity.id
_entity.type
_entity.pdbx_description
1 polymer ?
#
loop_
_entity_poly.entity_id
_entity_poly.type
_entity_poly.pdbx_seq_one_letter_code
_entity_poly.pdbx_strand_id
1 'polypeptide(L)'
;MTNISRDSDVVELTGPPFYNYGDKVRARRMVRNDGTYAGREIGDVLVRKGEEGYVVSIGTFLQQFYIYGVEFVASGTRVGMKRRELDPIDIIEEFELDMEGAAS
;
A
#
# COMPACT_ATOMS: atom_id res chain seq x y z
N MET A 1 -18.12 -13.19 18.67
CA MET A 1 -18.10 -12.84 18.39
C MET A 1 -18.06 -12.31 17.25
N THR A 2 -18.43 -11.76 16.96
CA THR A 2 -18.59 -11.19 15.86
C THR A 2 -17.46 -10.77 15.21
N ASN A 3 -16.46 -10.75 15.72
CA ASN A 3 -15.44 -10.30 15.07
C ASN A 3 -14.87 -11.19 14.18
N ILE A 4 -15.41 -12.17 13.88
CA ILE A 4 -14.89 -13.08 12.97
C ILE A 4 -14.57 -12.53 11.68
N SER A 5 -15.39 -11.70 11.17
CA SER A 5 -15.14 -11.18 9.87
C SER A 5 -13.92 -10.31 9.85
N ARG A 6 -13.45 -9.96 11.02
CA ARG A 6 -12.33 -9.13 11.05
C ARG A 6 -11.12 -9.84 11.49
N ASP A 7 -11.11 -11.13 11.45
CA ASP A 7 -9.97 -11.89 11.85
C ASP A 7 -8.74 -11.51 11.10
N SER A 8 -8.85 -11.23 9.82
CA SER A 8 -7.67 -10.88 9.05
C SER A 8 -7.07 -9.59 9.54
N ASP A 9 -7.88 -8.69 10.09
CA ASP A 9 -7.38 -7.46 10.64
C ASP A 9 -6.80 -7.66 12.02
N VAL A 10 -7.48 -8.45 12.81
CA VAL A 10 -7.13 -8.54 14.21
C VAL A 10 -5.85 -9.29 14.45
N VAL A 11 -5.60 -10.32 13.65
CA VAL A 11 -4.44 -11.15 13.90
C VAL A 11 -3.30 -10.89 12.96
N GLU A 12 -3.31 -9.78 12.28
CA GLU A 12 -2.27 -9.53 11.29
C GLU A 12 -0.89 -9.52 11.95
N LEU A 13 -0.77 -8.99 13.14
CA LEU A 13 0.52 -8.89 13.79
C LEU A 13 1.02 -10.19 14.37
N THR A 14 0.24 -11.25 14.32
CA THR A 14 0.72 -12.52 14.82
C THR A 14 1.66 -13.19 13.83
N GLY A 15 1.78 -12.64 12.62
CA GLY A 15 2.70 -13.16 11.64
C GLY A 15 3.53 -12.05 11.06
N PRO A 16 4.38 -12.38 10.10
CA PRO A 16 5.21 -11.35 9.48
C PRO A 16 4.38 -10.44 8.59
N PRO A 17 4.89 -9.27 8.25
CA PRO A 17 4.17 -8.39 7.34
C PRO A 17 3.97 -9.06 5.99
N PHE A 18 2.86 -8.73 5.35
CA PHE A 18 2.57 -9.28 4.03
C PHE A 18 3.49 -8.68 2.97
N TYR A 19 3.77 -7.39 3.07
CA TYR A 19 4.66 -6.73 2.12
C TYR A 19 6.02 -6.51 2.75
N ASN A 20 7.04 -6.46 1.91
CA ASN A 20 8.40 -6.19 2.34
C ASN A 20 8.86 -4.84 1.82
N TYR A 21 9.94 -4.32 2.38
CA TYR A 21 10.53 -3.08 1.87
C TYR A 21 10.85 -3.26 0.39
N GLY A 22 10.50 -2.27 -0.39
CA GLY A 22 10.79 -2.30 -1.81
C GLY A 22 9.72 -2.96 -2.67
N ASP A 23 8.73 -3.57 -2.05
CA ASP A 23 7.66 -4.20 -2.83
C ASP A 23 6.89 -3.15 -3.57
N LYS A 24 6.52 -3.46 -4.80
CA LYS A 24 5.72 -2.57 -5.63
C LYS A 24 4.25 -2.88 -5.40
N VAL A 25 3.49 -1.84 -5.17
CA VAL A 25 2.07 -2.00 -4.82
C VAL A 25 1.24 -0.97 -5.57
N ARG A 26 -0.06 -1.19 -5.59
CA ARG A 26 -0.99 -0.29 -6.25
C ARG A 26 -2.11 0.06 -5.27
N ALA A 27 -2.48 1.33 -5.23
CA ALA A 27 -3.53 1.80 -4.33
C ALA A 27 -4.89 1.32 -4.81
N ARG A 28 -5.65 0.73 -3.91
CA ARG A 28 -6.98 0.24 -4.24
C ARG A 28 -8.03 1.34 -4.07
N ARG A 29 -7.66 2.44 -3.45
CA ARG A 29 -8.61 3.50 -3.19
C ARG A 29 -7.91 4.85 -3.26
N MET A 30 -8.69 5.89 -3.39
CA MET A 30 -8.17 7.25 -3.33
C MET A 30 -7.98 7.63 -1.87
N VAL A 31 -6.93 8.39 -1.58
CA VAL A 31 -6.67 8.87 -0.24
C VAL A 31 -6.63 10.39 -0.26
N ARG A 32 -7.40 11.01 0.62
CA ARG A 32 -7.39 12.45 0.76
C ARG A 32 -6.73 12.82 2.07
N ASN A 33 -6.19 14.04 2.10
CA ASN A 33 -5.53 14.54 3.30
C ASN A 33 -6.59 14.83 4.35
N ASP A 34 -6.46 14.19 5.51
CA ASP A 34 -7.38 14.42 6.62
C ASP A 34 -6.79 15.42 7.60
N GLY A 35 -5.72 16.10 7.21
CA GLY A 35 -5.08 17.09 8.07
C GLY A 35 -3.77 16.64 8.63
N THR A 36 -3.43 15.36 8.49
CA THR A 36 -2.19 14.85 9.07
C THR A 36 -1.01 14.92 8.12
N TYR A 37 -1.25 15.21 6.85
CA TYR A 37 -0.17 15.28 5.88
C TYR A 37 0.30 16.73 5.78
N ALA A 38 1.54 16.97 6.18
CA ALA A 38 2.07 18.32 6.24
C ALA A 38 2.30 18.86 4.83
N GLY A 39 2.07 20.16 4.66
CA GLY A 39 2.34 20.80 3.40
C GLY A 39 1.24 20.72 2.38
N ARG A 40 0.14 20.08 2.71
CA ARG A 40 -1.02 19.96 1.83
C ARG A 40 -2.25 20.33 2.62
N GLU A 41 -3.30 20.74 1.94
CA GLU A 41 -4.51 21.17 2.61
C GLU A 41 -5.43 20.00 2.87
N ILE A 42 -6.27 20.14 3.88
CA ILE A 42 -7.26 19.12 4.18
C ILE A 42 -8.14 18.94 2.96
N GLY A 43 -8.37 17.70 2.59
CA GLY A 43 -9.20 17.38 1.44
C GLY A 43 -8.43 17.20 0.15
N ASP A 44 -7.16 17.60 0.12
CA ASP A 44 -6.36 17.40 -1.07
C ASP A 44 -6.22 15.91 -1.35
N VAL A 45 -6.24 15.55 -2.62
CA VAL A 45 -6.04 14.17 -3.00
C VAL A 45 -4.55 13.87 -2.92
N LEU A 46 -4.20 12.93 -2.07
CA LEU A 46 -2.80 12.52 -1.90
C LEU A 46 -2.47 11.36 -2.84
N VAL A 47 -3.41 10.45 -3.02
CA VAL A 47 -3.21 9.27 -3.84
C VAL A 47 -4.48 8.99 -4.60
N ARG A 48 -4.37 8.70 -5.89
CA ARG A 48 -5.52 8.33 -6.69
C ARG A 48 -5.61 6.83 -6.76
N LYS A 49 -6.82 6.31 -6.90
CA LYS A 49 -7.00 4.89 -7.06
C LYS A 49 -6.21 4.42 -8.27
N GLY A 50 -5.47 3.35 -8.09
CA GLY A 50 -4.67 2.78 -9.17
C GLY A 50 -3.23 3.27 -9.23
N GLU A 51 -2.87 4.25 -8.40
CA GLU A 51 -1.48 4.72 -8.42
C GLU A 51 -0.56 3.65 -7.87
N GLU A 52 0.64 3.59 -8.41
CA GLU A 52 1.64 2.62 -8.03
C GLU A 52 2.72 3.28 -7.20
N GLY A 53 3.27 2.51 -6.29
CA GLY A 53 4.33 2.99 -5.43
C GLY A 53 5.12 1.85 -4.85
N TYR A 54 6.04 2.19 -3.97
CA TYR A 54 6.92 1.20 -3.36
C TYR A 54 6.84 1.32 -1.86
N VAL A 55 6.90 0.17 -1.19
CA VAL A 55 6.89 0.14 0.27
C VAL A 55 8.24 0.63 0.76
N VAL A 56 8.24 1.72 1.53
CA VAL A 56 9.47 2.30 2.04
C VAL A 56 9.55 2.23 3.56
N SER A 57 8.47 1.89 4.23
CA SER A 57 8.51 1.70 5.68
C SER A 57 7.41 0.74 6.10
N ILE A 58 7.62 0.10 7.23
CA ILE A 58 6.64 -0.83 7.78
C ILE A 58 6.56 -0.53 9.27
N GLY A 59 5.36 -0.19 9.73
CA GLY A 59 5.13 0.08 11.14
C GLY A 59 3.88 -0.65 11.58
N THR A 60 3.43 -0.33 12.78
CA THR A 60 2.22 -0.95 13.31
C THR A 60 1.25 0.12 13.78
N PHE A 61 -0.01 -0.22 13.80
CA PHE A 61 -1.05 0.68 14.26
C PHE A 61 -1.89 -0.06 15.29
N LEU A 62 -1.99 0.50 16.48
CA LEU A 62 -2.76 -0.05 17.58
C LEU A 62 -2.31 -1.47 17.92
N GLN A 63 -1.10 -1.81 17.54
CA GLN A 63 -0.56 -3.14 17.79
C GLN A 63 -1.45 -4.25 17.25
N GLN A 64 -2.18 -3.95 16.20
CA GLN A 64 -3.05 -4.92 15.55
C GLN A 64 -2.78 -5.04 14.07
N PHE A 65 -2.37 -3.94 13.42
CA PHE A 65 -2.20 -3.93 11.97
C PHE A 65 -0.83 -3.47 11.61
N TYR A 66 -0.34 -3.93 10.46
CA TYR A 66 0.82 -3.33 9.84
C TYR A 66 0.38 -2.13 9.03
N ILE A 67 1.17 -1.07 9.07
CA ILE A 67 0.97 0.10 8.22
C ILE A 67 2.18 0.18 7.31
N TYR A 68 1.92 0.20 6.03
CA TYR A 68 2.98 0.25 5.04
C TYR A 68 3.10 1.67 4.53
N GLY A 69 4.26 2.29 4.75
CA GLY A 69 4.51 3.59 4.16
C GLY A 69 4.84 3.38 2.70
N VAL A 70 4.02 3.92 1.83
CA VAL A 70 4.18 3.72 0.39
C VAL A 70 4.50 5.07 -0.24
N GLU A 71 5.56 5.09 -1.02
CA GLU A 71 5.92 6.28 -1.76
C GLU A 71 5.35 6.11 -3.15
N PHE A 72 4.36 6.95 -3.48
CA PHE A 72 3.68 6.86 -4.75
C PHE A 72 4.41 7.69 -5.79
N VAL A 73 4.73 7.07 -6.92
CA VAL A 73 5.61 7.66 -7.90
C VAL A 73 4.98 8.86 -8.58
N ALA A 74 3.74 8.72 -9.02
CA ALA A 74 3.11 9.79 -9.79
C ALA A 74 2.82 11.02 -8.94
N SER A 75 2.32 10.82 -7.72
CA SER A 75 1.97 11.94 -6.85
C SER A 75 3.16 12.48 -6.08
N GLY A 76 4.19 11.66 -5.90
CA GLY A 76 5.31 12.06 -5.07
C GLY A 76 4.96 12.10 -3.60
N THR A 77 3.90 11.42 -3.18
CA THR A 77 3.47 11.44 -1.79
C THR A 77 3.87 10.16 -1.10
N ARG A 78 4.06 10.24 0.21
CA ARG A 78 4.35 9.06 1.02
C ARG A 78 3.23 8.93 2.03
N VAL A 79 2.46 7.86 1.92
CA VAL A 79 1.24 7.69 2.70
C VAL A 79 1.24 6.32 3.35
N GLY A 80 0.77 6.27 4.61
CA GLY A 80 0.62 5.00 5.30
C GLY A 80 -0.65 4.31 4.86
N MET A 81 -0.52 3.05 4.46
CA MET A 81 -1.64 2.29 3.94
C MET A 81 -1.71 0.94 4.63
N LYS A 82 -2.92 0.44 4.84
CA LYS A 82 -3.11 -0.90 5.35
C LYS A 82 -3.03 -1.89 4.21
N ARG A 83 -2.79 -3.15 4.56
CA ARG A 83 -2.67 -4.18 3.54
C ARG A 83 -3.86 -4.21 2.59
N ARG A 84 -5.07 -4.09 3.13
CA ARG A 84 -6.25 -4.23 2.30
C ARG A 84 -6.49 -3.02 1.41
N GLU A 85 -5.74 -1.96 1.61
CA GLU A 85 -5.87 -0.78 0.77
C GLU A 85 -4.90 -0.83 -0.40
N LEU A 86 -4.15 -1.92 -0.51
CA LEU A 86 -3.14 -2.07 -1.55
C LEU A 86 -3.32 -3.39 -2.27
N ASP A 87 -2.90 -3.41 -3.52
CA ASP A 87 -2.76 -4.65 -4.28
C ASP A 87 -1.29 -4.86 -4.58
N PRO A 88 -0.82 -6.09 -4.49
CA PRO A 88 0.57 -6.35 -4.89
C PRO A 88 0.71 -6.31 -6.39
N ILE A 89 1.86 -5.88 -6.86
CA ILE A 89 2.17 -5.94 -8.27
C ILE A 89 3.24 -6.98 -8.42
N ASP A 90 2.95 -8.00 -9.23
CA ASP A 90 3.83 -9.13 -9.38
C ASP A 90 4.98 -8.74 -10.29
N ILE A 91 6.14 -8.53 -9.70
CA ILE A 91 7.30 -8.12 -10.47
C ILE A 91 7.71 -9.19 -11.47
N ILE A 92 7.54 -10.45 -11.09
CA ILE A 92 7.87 -11.54 -12.00
C ILE A 92 6.96 -11.50 -13.20
N GLU A 93 5.70 -11.23 -12.98
CA GLU A 93 4.76 -11.15 -14.06
C GLU A 93 5.11 -10.00 -14.99
N GLU A 94 5.48 -8.85 -14.43
CA GLU A 94 5.90 -7.72 -15.24
C GLU A 94 7.13 -8.06 -16.06
N PHE A 95 8.05 -8.76 -15.44
CA PHE A 95 9.27 -9.14 -16.13
C PHE A 95 8.98 -10.09 -17.28
N GLU A 96 8.07 -11.01 -17.07
CA GLU A 96 7.70 -11.96 -18.13
C GLU A 96 7.03 -11.24 -19.29
N LEU A 97 6.20 -10.26 -19.00
CA LEU A 97 5.56 -9.50 -20.06
C LEU A 97 6.60 -8.72 -20.86
N ASP A 98 7.57 -8.14 -20.18
CA ASP A 98 8.61 -7.44 -20.89
C ASP A 98 9.40 -8.37 -21.79
N MET A 99 9.69 -9.56 -21.31
CA MET A 99 10.43 -10.53 -22.10
C MET A 99 9.64 -10.95 -23.32
N GLU A 100 8.35 -11.13 -23.16
CA GLU A 100 7.54 -11.50 -24.29
C GLU A 100 7.54 -10.40 -25.32
N GLY A 101 7.45 -9.17 -24.88
CA GLY A 101 7.50 -8.06 -25.79
C GLY A 101 8.84 -7.99 -26.50
N ALA A 102 9.90 -8.27 -25.80
CA ALA A 102 11.21 -8.24 -26.39
C ALA A 102 11.40 -9.38 -27.39
N ALA A 103 10.77 -10.50 -27.13
CA ALA A 103 10.93 -11.64 -28.00
C ALA A 103 10.15 -11.48 -29.28
N SER A 104 9.12 -10.71 -29.25
CA SER A 104 8.35 -10.53 -30.45
C SER A 104 8.87 -9.36 -31.23
#